data_72eaa0596d5a00d381730137275a91ed
#
_entry.id   72eaa0596d5a00d381730137275a91ed
#
_cell.length_a   1.000
_cell.length_b   1.000
_cell.length_c   1.000
_cell.angle_alpha   90.00
_cell.angle_beta   90.00
_cell.angle_gamma   90.00
#
_symmetry.space_group_name_H-M   'P 1'
#
loop_
_entity.id
_entity.type
_entity.pdbx_description
1 polymer ?
#
loop_
_entity_poly.entity_id
_entity_poly.type
_entity_poly.pdbx_seq_one_letter_code
_entity_poly.pdbx_strand_id
1 'polypeptide(L)'
;MKRILIVVCVVALMGISPVNATSRSKEKSRKEVLARNRGYYKDIFMDGGVALSSRYSLPATRYLELSMDYFASSKTDKLTKQDTLLQTNIFCGNEDDTNGWLLYPDGAPRYRAIYVNGGKSGSHGRSLTQRGRELLREYIANGGSYVGTCAGAYLATSGSLRNNGSIRNANSYLNLWPGYAKPTSLQKARPTLKIGKKSPLLQYFDFGGDKIVAEVYHNGGCSAYGDKNGKLPKGTEPLAYYKYDDTKKVQIDGRIAVWAYKPSAQSGRVVMCGSHPESVTQGERLEFMSAMLLYAMDGNPKPQLKGVLKAGEVREMNKRTEDADPKYTRIGDKQYHHFAIEVPRGCKRAVVSLDGYEDAKKFDLTVCAKRGDFAFHDNTLHKVVSRGCKKELVLERPKAGKWYVSVYCETAVTSLRGKYGTRYTGRVSVLNGVPYKISVKYEK
;
A
#
# COMPACT_ATOMS: atom_id res chain seq x y z
N MET A 1 -77.80 -10.14 -5.91
CA MET A 1 -76.64 -10.20 -6.84
C MET A 1 -75.50 -9.42 -6.20
N LYS A 2 -74.52 -10.12 -5.61
CA LYS A 2 -73.33 -9.51 -4.99
C LYS A 2 -72.22 -9.48 -6.06
N ARG A 3 -71.73 -8.32 -6.40
CA ARG A 3 -70.59 -8.15 -7.32
C ARG A 3 -69.27 -8.30 -6.47
N ILE A 4 -68.48 -9.28 -6.81
CA ILE A 4 -67.14 -9.47 -6.25
C ILE A 4 -66.15 -8.62 -7.07
N LEU A 5 -65.52 -7.69 -6.40
CA LEU A 5 -64.45 -6.86 -6.98
C LEU A 5 -63.14 -7.60 -6.81
N ILE A 6 -62.57 -8.10 -7.91
CA ILE A 6 -61.23 -8.68 -7.88
C ILE A 6 -60.22 -7.56 -8.08
N VAL A 7 -59.43 -7.25 -7.04
CA VAL A 7 -58.28 -6.37 -7.08
C VAL A 7 -57.08 -7.17 -7.55
N VAL A 8 -56.64 -6.95 -8.77
CA VAL A 8 -55.39 -7.53 -9.30
C VAL A 8 -54.23 -6.62 -8.85
N CYS A 9 -53.45 -7.07 -7.86
CA CYS A 9 -52.19 -6.43 -7.51
C CYS A 9 -51.15 -6.77 -8.59
N VAL A 10 -50.83 -5.81 -9.46
CA VAL A 10 -49.68 -5.90 -10.34
C VAL A 10 -48.45 -5.56 -9.51
N VAL A 11 -47.70 -6.57 -9.09
CA VAL A 11 -46.35 -6.37 -8.53
C VAL A 11 -45.42 -6.03 -9.68
N ALA A 12 -45.09 -4.76 -9.82
CA ALA A 12 -44.05 -4.30 -10.73
C ALA A 12 -42.69 -4.80 -10.22
N LEU A 13 -42.21 -5.89 -10.76
CA LEU A 13 -40.80 -6.29 -10.66
C LEU A 13 -39.97 -5.20 -11.39
N MET A 14 -39.49 -4.23 -10.63
CA MET A 14 -38.47 -3.33 -11.14
C MET A 14 -37.20 -4.14 -11.41
N GLY A 15 -37.06 -4.57 -12.65
CA GLY A 15 -35.84 -5.18 -13.14
C GLY A 15 -34.67 -4.23 -12.97
N ILE A 16 -33.74 -4.56 -12.08
CA ILE A 16 -32.48 -3.82 -11.95
C ILE A 16 -31.75 -4.00 -13.28
N SER A 17 -31.60 -2.91 -14.05
CA SER A 17 -30.86 -2.92 -15.31
C SER A 17 -29.45 -3.50 -15.09
N PRO A 18 -28.95 -4.36 -15.98
CA PRO A 18 -27.61 -4.97 -15.84
C PRO A 18 -26.49 -3.93 -15.71
N VAL A 19 -26.66 -2.75 -16.29
CA VAL A 19 -25.72 -1.60 -16.14
C VAL A 19 -25.65 -1.14 -14.68
N ASN A 20 -26.78 -1.03 -13.99
CA ASN A 20 -26.81 -0.62 -12.57
C ASN A 20 -26.19 -1.69 -11.65
N ALA A 21 -26.37 -2.98 -11.94
CA ALA A 21 -25.78 -4.07 -11.17
C ALA A 21 -24.24 -4.09 -11.30
N THR A 22 -23.73 -3.90 -12.51
CA THR A 22 -22.28 -3.85 -12.78
C THR A 22 -21.62 -2.63 -12.11
N SER A 23 -22.23 -1.45 -12.17
CA SER A 23 -21.73 -0.26 -11.50
C SER A 23 -21.68 -0.41 -9.98
N ARG A 24 -22.74 -0.97 -9.37
CA ARG A 24 -22.78 -1.28 -7.92
C ARG A 24 -21.72 -2.28 -7.50
N SER A 25 -21.45 -3.31 -8.30
CA SER A 25 -20.40 -4.30 -8.04
C SER A 25 -19.02 -3.65 -8.01
N LYS A 26 -18.69 -2.76 -8.95
CA LYS A 26 -17.42 -2.04 -9.01
C LYS A 26 -17.25 -1.07 -7.86
N GLU A 27 -18.29 -0.33 -7.50
CA GLU A 27 -18.30 0.53 -6.32
C GLU A 27 -18.04 -0.25 -5.04
N LYS A 28 -18.68 -1.42 -4.87
CA LYS A 28 -18.43 -2.33 -3.75
C LYS A 28 -16.98 -2.77 -3.71
N SER A 29 -16.39 -3.19 -4.83
CA SER A 29 -14.99 -3.59 -4.90
C SER A 29 -14.03 -2.46 -4.49
N ARG A 30 -14.29 -1.22 -4.93
CA ARG A 30 -13.52 -0.05 -4.50
C ARG A 30 -13.62 0.18 -2.98
N LYS A 31 -14.85 0.20 -2.44
CA LYS A 31 -15.10 0.37 -1.01
C LYS A 31 -14.42 -0.71 -0.17
N GLU A 32 -14.44 -1.96 -0.61
CA GLU A 32 -13.77 -3.06 0.09
C GLU A 32 -12.25 -2.85 0.17
N VAL A 33 -11.59 -2.43 -0.91
CA VAL A 33 -10.16 -2.13 -0.88
C VAL A 33 -9.86 -0.95 0.03
N LEU A 34 -10.64 0.13 -0.08
CA LEU A 34 -10.44 1.34 0.73
C LEU A 34 -10.67 1.07 2.22
N ALA A 35 -11.67 0.27 2.57
CA ALA A 35 -11.97 -0.09 3.96
C ALA A 35 -10.88 -0.97 4.62
N ARG A 36 -9.95 -1.56 3.85
CA ARG A 36 -8.85 -2.37 4.38
C ARG A 36 -7.66 -1.54 4.89
N ASN A 37 -7.77 -0.21 4.89
CA ASN A 37 -6.71 0.66 5.44
C ASN A 37 -6.70 0.62 6.97
N ARG A 38 -6.34 -0.53 7.55
CA ARG A 38 -6.25 -0.73 8.98
C ARG A 38 -4.83 -1.13 9.37
N GLY A 39 -4.22 -0.33 10.23
CA GLY A 39 -2.87 -0.59 10.72
C GLY A 39 -1.75 0.01 9.89
N TYR A 40 -2.06 0.88 8.96
CA TYR A 40 -1.09 1.71 8.24
C TYR A 40 -1.18 3.15 8.74
N TYR A 41 -0.04 3.84 8.74
CA TYR A 41 0.00 5.27 9.07
C TYR A 41 -0.80 6.10 8.04
N LYS A 42 -0.55 5.84 6.74
CA LYS A 42 -1.30 6.42 5.60
C LYS A 42 -1.37 5.44 4.43
N ASP A 43 -2.21 5.78 3.44
CA ASP A 43 -2.40 4.95 2.26
C ASP A 43 -1.21 5.03 1.32
N ILE A 44 -0.77 6.24 0.94
CA ILE A 44 0.22 6.45 -0.12
C ILE A 44 1.41 7.24 0.41
N PHE A 45 2.60 6.78 0.09
CA PHE A 45 3.82 7.58 0.10
C PHE A 45 4.22 7.89 -1.34
N MET A 46 4.17 9.15 -1.72
CA MET A 46 4.59 9.59 -3.05
C MET A 46 6.08 9.90 -3.06
N ASP A 47 6.87 9.03 -3.66
CA ASP A 47 8.26 9.30 -3.97
C ASP A 47 8.35 10.01 -5.32
N GLY A 48 8.54 11.30 -5.26
CA GLY A 48 8.66 12.14 -6.44
C GLY A 48 9.95 11.98 -7.23
N GLY A 49 10.94 11.31 -6.70
CA GLY A 49 12.21 11.04 -7.39
C GLY A 49 13.06 12.26 -7.70
N VAL A 50 14.06 12.06 -8.51
CA VAL A 50 14.92 13.08 -9.09
C VAL A 50 14.33 13.56 -10.41
N ALA A 51 14.26 14.87 -10.63
CA ALA A 51 13.69 15.47 -11.83
C ALA A 51 12.20 15.13 -12.06
N LEU A 52 11.38 15.45 -11.08
CA LEU A 52 9.96 15.17 -11.03
C LEU A 52 9.17 15.64 -12.25
N SER A 53 8.33 14.75 -12.79
CA SER A 53 7.30 15.09 -13.77
C SER A 53 5.99 15.58 -13.11
N SER A 54 5.66 15.10 -11.92
CA SER A 54 4.46 15.49 -11.15
C SER A 54 4.83 15.88 -9.74
N ARG A 55 4.68 17.16 -9.41
CA ARG A 55 5.00 17.64 -8.08
C ARG A 55 3.78 17.70 -7.21
N TYR A 56 3.90 17.18 -5.99
CA TYR A 56 2.93 17.39 -4.92
C TYR A 56 1.49 16.97 -5.23
N SER A 57 1.23 16.42 -6.40
CA SER A 57 -0.12 16.11 -6.82
C SER A 57 -0.18 14.75 -7.49
N LEU A 58 -1.05 13.91 -6.96
CA LEU A 58 -1.51 12.68 -7.57
C LEU A 58 -3.04 12.74 -7.52
N PRO A 59 -3.73 13.29 -8.54
CA PRO A 59 -5.17 13.51 -8.53
C PRO A 59 -5.99 12.29 -8.14
N ALA A 60 -5.53 11.08 -8.50
CA ALA A 60 -6.17 9.83 -8.14
C ALA A 60 -6.27 9.63 -6.62
N THR A 61 -5.34 10.16 -5.80
CA THR A 61 -5.44 10.06 -4.35
C THR A 61 -6.58 10.90 -3.80
N ARG A 62 -6.80 12.11 -4.36
CA ARG A 62 -7.96 12.94 -4.00
C ARG A 62 -9.26 12.31 -4.45
N TYR A 63 -9.31 11.77 -5.67
CA TYR A 63 -10.48 11.10 -6.23
C TYR A 63 -10.90 9.88 -5.40
N LEU A 64 -9.95 9.15 -4.83
CA LEU A 64 -10.18 7.98 -3.97
C LEU A 64 -10.18 8.31 -2.46
N GLU A 65 -10.06 9.59 -2.08
CA GLU A 65 -9.99 10.04 -0.68
C GLU A 65 -8.84 9.38 0.12
N LEU A 66 -7.71 9.09 -0.55
CA LEU A 66 -6.55 8.46 0.07
C LEU A 66 -5.69 9.47 0.82
N SER A 67 -5.24 9.07 2.00
CA SER A 67 -4.25 9.81 2.76
C SER A 67 -2.86 9.66 2.13
N MET A 68 -2.10 10.77 2.04
CA MET A 68 -0.82 10.77 1.36
C MET A 68 0.22 11.65 2.06
N ASP A 69 1.45 11.15 2.15
CA ASP A 69 2.66 11.93 2.32
C ASP A 69 3.48 11.90 1.03
N TYR A 70 4.37 12.86 0.86
CA TYR A 70 5.21 12.90 -0.31
C TYR A 70 6.63 13.34 0.01
N PHE A 71 7.55 12.91 -0.82
CA PHE A 71 8.93 13.38 -0.88
C PHE A 71 9.24 13.88 -2.29
N ALA A 72 9.97 14.97 -2.39
CA ALA A 72 10.45 15.52 -3.65
C ALA A 72 11.94 15.89 -3.53
N SER A 73 12.76 15.26 -4.35
CA SER A 73 14.15 15.68 -4.48
C SER A 73 14.29 16.91 -5.39
N SER A 74 15.53 17.35 -5.63
CA SER A 74 15.83 18.45 -6.53
C SER A 74 15.39 18.21 -7.96
N LYS A 75 15.06 19.28 -8.68
CA LYS A 75 14.78 19.22 -10.14
C LYS A 75 15.99 18.92 -11.01
N THR A 76 17.19 18.99 -10.46
CA THR A 76 18.41 18.80 -11.21
C THR A 76 18.83 17.35 -11.27
N ASP A 77 19.60 16.98 -12.28
CA ASP A 77 20.18 15.64 -12.40
C ASP A 77 21.29 15.38 -11.37
N LYS A 78 21.76 16.44 -10.76
CA LYS A 78 22.78 16.40 -9.70
C LYS A 78 22.06 16.41 -8.36
N LEU A 79 22.38 15.45 -7.52
CA LEU A 79 21.94 15.43 -6.14
C LEU A 79 22.61 16.56 -5.37
N THR A 80 21.83 17.34 -4.67
CA THR A 80 22.34 18.28 -3.66
C THR A 80 22.60 17.51 -2.36
N LYS A 81 23.41 18.10 -1.47
CA LYS A 81 23.60 17.56 -0.12
C LYS A 81 22.26 17.40 0.61
N GLN A 82 21.33 18.33 0.39
CA GLN A 82 19.99 18.29 1.00
C GLN A 82 19.15 17.13 0.45
N ASP A 83 19.19 16.87 -0.86
CA ASP A 83 18.47 15.73 -1.45
C ASP A 83 18.97 14.41 -0.87
N THR A 84 20.28 14.25 -0.72
CA THR A 84 20.89 13.05 -0.13
C THR A 84 20.44 12.86 1.32
N LEU A 85 20.46 13.91 2.14
CA LEU A 85 19.99 13.84 3.52
C LEU A 85 18.51 13.46 3.64
N LEU A 86 17.66 14.06 2.79
CA LEU A 86 16.22 13.74 2.77
C LEU A 86 15.98 12.28 2.35
N GLN A 87 16.67 11.80 1.33
CA GLN A 87 16.59 10.41 0.90
C GLN A 87 17.04 9.45 2.00
N THR A 88 18.17 9.73 2.64
CA THR A 88 18.69 8.93 3.74
C THR A 88 17.71 8.90 4.92
N ASN A 89 17.22 10.04 5.36
CA ASN A 89 16.30 10.10 6.50
C ASN A 89 14.97 9.42 6.23
N ILE A 90 14.45 9.50 4.99
CA ILE A 90 13.14 8.91 4.65
C ILE A 90 13.24 7.41 4.45
N PHE A 91 14.27 6.95 3.74
CA PHE A 91 14.36 5.53 3.35
C PHE A 91 15.30 4.71 4.23
N CYS A 92 16.33 5.35 4.80
CA CYS A 92 17.37 4.63 5.53
C CYS A 92 17.33 4.82 7.04
N GLY A 93 16.51 5.77 7.53
CA GLY A 93 16.52 6.17 8.93
C GLY A 93 17.64 7.13 9.28
N ASN A 94 17.75 7.43 10.54
CA ASN A 94 18.80 8.23 11.14
C ASN A 94 19.29 7.57 12.45
N GLU A 95 20.09 8.27 13.25
CA GLU A 95 20.60 7.74 14.53
C GLU A 95 19.48 7.36 15.51
N ASP A 96 18.34 8.07 15.45
CA ASP A 96 17.18 7.83 16.33
C ASP A 96 16.17 6.86 15.76
N ASP A 97 16.17 6.60 14.44
CA ASP A 97 15.21 5.76 13.72
C ASP A 97 15.92 4.95 12.62
N THR A 98 16.28 3.73 12.95
CA THR A 98 17.05 2.84 12.08
C THR A 98 16.24 2.31 10.88
N ASN A 99 14.90 2.31 10.96
CA ASN A 99 14.00 1.86 9.88
C ASN A 99 13.59 2.98 8.92
N GLY A 100 13.90 4.22 9.25
CA GLY A 100 13.39 5.37 8.50
C GLY A 100 11.88 5.53 8.66
N TRP A 101 11.26 6.20 7.68
CA TRP A 101 9.82 6.52 7.76
C TRP A 101 8.94 5.56 6.94
N LEU A 102 9.53 4.58 6.29
CA LEU A 102 8.79 3.60 5.48
C LEU A 102 8.33 2.38 6.28
N LEU A 103 9.10 1.99 7.28
CA LEU A 103 8.86 0.78 8.06
C LEU A 103 8.58 1.10 9.52
N TYR A 104 7.74 0.30 10.14
CA TYR A 104 7.56 0.25 11.58
C TYR A 104 8.76 -0.46 12.27
N PRO A 105 8.90 -0.36 13.59
CA PRO A 105 9.99 -1.04 14.31
C PRO A 105 10.06 -2.56 14.07
N ASP A 106 8.96 -3.20 13.74
CA ASP A 106 8.89 -4.63 13.42
C ASP A 106 9.10 -4.96 11.93
N GLY A 107 9.48 -3.97 11.13
CA GLY A 107 9.66 -4.10 9.69
C GLY A 107 8.36 -4.07 8.88
N ALA A 108 7.19 -3.95 9.50
CA ALA A 108 5.93 -3.81 8.77
C ALA A 108 5.85 -2.46 8.03
N PRO A 109 5.22 -2.41 6.86
CA PRO A 109 5.07 -1.17 6.10
C PRO A 109 4.22 -0.12 6.83
N ARG A 110 4.67 1.14 6.89
CA ARG A 110 3.87 2.27 7.41
C ARG A 110 2.85 2.80 6.41
N TYR A 111 3.07 2.60 5.11
CA TYR A 111 2.17 2.99 4.03
C TYR A 111 1.65 1.75 3.31
N ARG A 112 0.43 1.82 2.78
CA ARG A 112 -0.13 0.72 1.97
C ARG A 112 0.59 0.56 0.64
N ALA A 113 0.91 1.69 -0.01
CA ALA A 113 1.65 1.68 -1.26
C ALA A 113 2.60 2.88 -1.39
N ILE A 114 3.72 2.66 -2.08
CA ILE A 114 4.59 3.72 -2.57
C ILE A 114 4.22 3.99 -4.02
N TYR A 115 4.07 5.27 -4.38
CA TYR A 115 3.97 5.70 -5.76
C TYR A 115 5.24 6.43 -6.20
N VAL A 116 5.83 5.98 -7.30
CA VAL A 116 7.03 6.58 -7.93
C VAL A 116 6.68 7.07 -9.32
N ASN A 117 6.80 8.37 -9.54
CA ASN A 117 6.44 9.00 -10.80
C ASN A 117 7.55 8.94 -11.88
N GLY A 118 7.29 9.60 -13.00
CA GLY A 118 8.25 9.76 -14.09
C GLY A 118 9.46 10.62 -13.73
N GLY A 119 10.47 10.60 -14.58
CA GLY A 119 11.72 11.35 -14.42
C GLY A 119 12.93 10.58 -14.94
N LYS A 120 14.05 10.63 -14.20
CA LYS A 120 15.31 9.94 -14.56
C LYS A 120 15.55 8.72 -13.67
N SER A 121 15.08 7.57 -14.06
CA SER A 121 15.13 6.32 -13.29
C SER A 121 16.52 5.96 -12.76
N GLY A 122 17.56 6.06 -13.58
CA GLY A 122 18.92 5.73 -13.15
C GLY A 122 19.47 6.70 -12.10
N SER A 123 19.20 8.01 -12.24
CA SER A 123 19.59 9.01 -11.26
C SER A 123 18.82 8.83 -9.97
N HIS A 124 17.52 8.57 -10.06
CA HIS A 124 16.69 8.32 -8.90
C HIS A 124 17.16 7.07 -8.12
N GLY A 125 17.39 5.96 -8.83
CA GLY A 125 17.87 4.74 -8.18
C GLY A 125 19.23 4.90 -7.49
N ARG A 126 20.14 5.72 -8.04
CA ARG A 126 21.39 6.06 -7.36
C ARG A 126 21.18 6.94 -6.12
N SER A 127 20.23 7.88 -6.20
CA SER A 127 19.93 8.80 -5.09
C SER A 127 19.39 8.08 -3.86
N LEU A 128 18.73 6.95 -4.05
CA LEU A 128 18.25 6.11 -2.94
C LEU A 128 19.38 5.48 -2.13
N THR A 129 20.62 5.50 -2.64
CA THR A 129 21.76 4.75 -2.10
C THR A 129 21.51 3.23 -2.12
N GLN A 130 22.47 2.43 -1.69
CA GLN A 130 22.28 0.99 -1.57
C GLN A 130 21.27 0.68 -0.47
N ARG A 131 21.40 1.33 0.70
CA ARG A 131 20.54 1.11 1.86
C ARG A 131 19.06 1.44 1.54
N GLY A 132 18.79 2.56 0.90
CA GLY A 132 17.41 2.92 0.51
C GLY A 132 16.79 1.93 -0.46
N ARG A 133 17.56 1.39 -1.40
CA ARG A 133 17.07 0.33 -2.31
C ARG A 133 16.80 -0.98 -1.58
N GLU A 134 17.59 -1.32 -0.57
CA GLU A 134 17.37 -2.50 0.29
C GLU A 134 16.10 -2.33 1.11
N LEU A 135 15.89 -1.17 1.76
CA LEU A 135 14.67 -0.88 2.51
C LEU A 135 13.41 -0.89 1.64
N LEU A 136 13.50 -0.43 0.39
CA LEU A 136 12.36 -0.54 -0.54
C LEU A 136 12.04 -2.00 -0.91
N ARG A 137 13.06 -2.84 -1.08
CA ARG A 137 12.84 -4.28 -1.29
C ARG A 137 12.22 -4.94 -0.05
N GLU A 138 12.72 -4.59 1.12
CA GLU A 138 12.18 -5.06 2.40
C GLU A 138 10.73 -4.59 2.60
N TYR A 139 10.43 -3.33 2.33
CA TYR A 139 9.07 -2.77 2.35
C TYR A 139 8.10 -3.60 1.49
N ILE A 140 8.49 -3.96 0.26
CA ILE A 140 7.65 -4.81 -0.61
C ILE A 140 7.57 -6.24 -0.07
N ALA A 141 8.67 -6.83 0.36
CA ALA A 141 8.70 -8.19 0.91
C ALA A 141 7.79 -8.33 2.13
N ASN A 142 7.72 -7.29 2.97
CA ASN A 142 6.92 -7.24 4.19
C ASN A 142 5.46 -6.77 3.96
N GLY A 143 5.03 -6.58 2.71
CA GLY A 143 3.62 -6.38 2.38
C GLY A 143 3.22 -5.00 1.88
N GLY A 144 4.15 -4.03 1.81
CA GLY A 144 3.91 -2.73 1.17
C GLY A 144 3.84 -2.88 -0.34
N SER A 145 2.92 -2.19 -1.00
CA SER A 145 2.75 -2.25 -2.45
C SER A 145 3.50 -1.12 -3.16
N TYR A 146 3.64 -1.24 -4.48
CA TYR A 146 4.36 -0.27 -5.32
C TYR A 146 3.56 0.04 -6.58
N VAL A 147 3.51 1.31 -6.94
CA VAL A 147 3.03 1.76 -8.25
C VAL A 147 4.07 2.66 -8.87
N GLY A 148 4.53 2.34 -10.07
CA GLY A 148 5.50 3.17 -10.78
C GLY A 148 5.04 3.55 -12.18
N THR A 149 5.18 4.84 -12.54
CA THR A 149 4.92 5.33 -13.91
C THR A 149 6.20 5.77 -14.57
N CYS A 150 6.36 5.50 -15.87
CA CYS A 150 7.54 5.86 -16.67
C CYS A 150 8.87 5.50 -15.96
N ALA A 151 9.58 6.46 -15.39
CA ALA A 151 10.83 6.22 -14.65
C ALA A 151 10.61 5.33 -13.43
N GLY A 152 9.47 5.45 -12.73
CA GLY A 152 9.09 4.55 -11.65
C GLY A 152 8.87 3.11 -12.12
N ALA A 153 8.30 2.92 -13.31
CA ALA A 153 8.17 1.60 -13.91
C ALA A 153 9.54 0.97 -14.23
N TYR A 154 10.44 1.75 -14.83
CA TYR A 154 11.82 1.29 -15.05
C TYR A 154 12.52 0.91 -13.75
N LEU A 155 12.42 1.77 -12.74
CA LEU A 155 13.10 1.59 -11.44
C LEU A 155 12.74 0.27 -10.76
N ALA A 156 11.50 -0.20 -10.94
CA ALA A 156 11.01 -1.45 -10.34
C ALA A 156 11.61 -2.71 -10.99
N THR A 157 12.20 -2.61 -12.20
CA THR A 157 12.70 -3.75 -12.97
C THR A 157 14.14 -4.13 -12.63
N SER A 158 14.64 -5.20 -13.24
CA SER A 158 16.06 -5.61 -13.13
C SER A 158 17.02 -4.77 -13.99
N GLY A 159 16.48 -3.89 -14.84
CA GLY A 159 17.27 -3.03 -15.73
C GLY A 159 16.49 -2.67 -16.98
N SER A 160 17.10 -1.82 -17.82
CA SER A 160 16.56 -1.42 -19.12
C SER A 160 17.34 -2.10 -20.24
N LEU A 161 16.67 -2.97 -21.01
CA LEU A 161 17.25 -3.71 -22.13
C LEU A 161 17.23 -2.85 -23.40
N ARG A 162 18.40 -2.57 -23.97
CA ARG A 162 18.55 -1.86 -25.23
C ARG A 162 18.41 -2.78 -26.44
N ASN A 163 18.19 -2.21 -27.62
CA ASN A 163 18.07 -2.98 -28.86
C ASN A 163 19.35 -3.75 -29.22
N ASN A 164 20.52 -3.30 -28.78
CA ASN A 164 21.79 -4.00 -28.95
C ASN A 164 22.05 -5.09 -27.89
N GLY A 165 21.04 -5.46 -27.08
CA GLY A 165 21.15 -6.48 -26.04
C GLY A 165 21.83 -6.03 -24.74
N SER A 166 22.38 -4.81 -24.68
CA SER A 166 22.99 -4.30 -23.44
C SER A 166 21.94 -3.90 -22.40
N ILE A 167 22.27 -4.08 -21.10
CA ILE A 167 21.40 -3.73 -19.98
C ILE A 167 21.95 -2.46 -19.32
N ARG A 168 21.07 -1.47 -19.13
CA ARG A 168 21.40 -0.24 -18.40
C ARG A 168 20.81 -0.27 -17.00
N ASN A 169 21.51 0.40 -16.07
CA ASN A 169 21.06 0.71 -14.71
C ASN A 169 20.76 -0.52 -13.82
N ALA A 170 21.22 -1.73 -14.16
CA ALA A 170 20.97 -2.93 -13.37
C ALA A 170 21.35 -2.74 -11.88
N ASN A 171 22.49 -2.09 -11.59
CA ASN A 171 22.99 -1.87 -10.24
C ASN A 171 22.28 -0.74 -9.47
N SER A 172 21.40 0.03 -10.13
CA SER A 172 20.69 1.16 -9.52
C SER A 172 19.18 0.96 -9.47
N TYR A 173 18.65 -0.10 -10.08
CA TYR A 173 17.23 -0.42 -10.03
C TYR A 173 16.90 -1.31 -8.83
N LEU A 174 15.60 -1.38 -8.51
CA LEU A 174 15.10 -2.06 -7.31
C LEU A 174 14.98 -3.58 -7.47
N ASN A 175 14.89 -4.06 -8.72
CA ASN A 175 14.65 -5.49 -9.00
C ASN A 175 13.43 -6.07 -8.25
N LEU A 176 12.34 -5.31 -8.18
CA LEU A 176 11.08 -5.76 -7.60
C LEU A 176 10.34 -6.71 -8.54
N TRP A 177 10.49 -6.52 -9.83
CA TRP A 177 10.07 -7.43 -10.88
C TRP A 177 11.33 -7.97 -11.60
N PRO A 178 11.56 -9.30 -11.62
CA PRO A 178 12.81 -9.90 -12.11
C PRO A 178 12.85 -10.03 -13.62
N GLY A 179 12.45 -8.98 -14.33
CA GLY A 179 12.49 -8.83 -15.79
C GLY A 179 13.03 -7.48 -16.21
N TYR A 180 13.33 -7.33 -17.50
CA TYR A 180 13.83 -6.10 -18.09
C TYR A 180 12.69 -5.28 -18.70
N ALA A 181 12.73 -3.97 -18.51
CA ALA A 181 11.93 -3.05 -19.29
C ALA A 181 12.60 -2.75 -20.63
N LYS A 182 11.82 -2.64 -21.70
CA LYS A 182 12.30 -2.21 -23.02
C LYS A 182 11.84 -0.79 -23.33
N PRO A 183 12.74 0.16 -23.64
CA PRO A 183 12.33 1.50 -24.05
C PRO A 183 11.42 1.47 -25.28
N THR A 184 10.45 2.37 -25.31
CA THR A 184 9.54 2.51 -26.44
C THR A 184 10.10 3.41 -27.55
N SER A 185 11.08 4.25 -27.25
CA SER A 185 11.63 5.32 -28.10
C SER A 185 10.62 6.44 -28.46
N LEU A 186 9.40 6.40 -27.90
CA LEU A 186 8.41 7.46 -28.11
C LEU A 186 8.70 8.67 -27.22
N GLN A 187 8.64 9.87 -27.81
CA GLN A 187 8.82 11.15 -27.14
C GLN A 187 7.59 12.01 -27.32
N LYS A 188 7.11 12.62 -26.23
CA LYS A 188 5.95 13.56 -26.25
C LYS A 188 4.72 13.02 -27.02
N ALA A 189 4.52 11.70 -26.98
CA ALA A 189 3.44 11.00 -27.65
C ALA A 189 2.22 10.82 -26.75
N ARG A 190 1.11 10.41 -27.35
CA ARG A 190 -0.14 10.12 -26.63
C ARG A 190 -0.74 8.80 -27.14
N PRO A 191 -0.10 7.65 -26.87
CA PRO A 191 -0.65 6.36 -27.24
C PRO A 191 -1.97 6.09 -26.54
N THR A 192 -2.80 5.27 -27.16
CA THR A 192 -3.95 4.64 -26.57
C THR A 192 -3.52 3.37 -25.84
N LEU A 193 -4.13 3.08 -24.70
CA LEU A 193 -3.92 1.83 -23.98
C LEU A 193 -5.19 0.97 -24.04
N LYS A 194 -5.03 -0.30 -24.42
CA LYS A 194 -6.11 -1.29 -24.40
C LYS A 194 -5.99 -2.15 -23.15
N ILE A 195 -6.99 -2.08 -22.27
CA ILE A 195 -7.09 -2.91 -21.08
C ILE A 195 -7.29 -4.37 -21.48
N GLY A 196 -6.54 -5.28 -20.89
CA GLY A 196 -6.70 -6.71 -21.14
C GLY A 196 -8.09 -7.20 -20.80
N LYS A 197 -8.67 -8.09 -21.62
CA LYS A 197 -10.04 -8.62 -21.41
C LYS A 197 -10.24 -9.24 -20.01
N LYS A 198 -9.20 -9.82 -19.44
CA LYS A 198 -9.19 -10.45 -18.10
C LYS A 198 -8.43 -9.61 -17.07
N SER A 199 -8.15 -8.34 -17.39
CA SER A 199 -7.40 -7.47 -16.48
C SER A 199 -8.19 -7.24 -15.18
N PRO A 200 -7.56 -7.44 -14.00
CA PRO A 200 -8.20 -7.17 -12.72
C PRO A 200 -8.53 -5.68 -12.50
N LEU A 201 -8.00 -4.76 -13.31
CA LEU A 201 -8.39 -3.34 -13.26
C LEU A 201 -9.88 -3.14 -13.56
N LEU A 202 -10.48 -4.04 -14.35
CA LEU A 202 -11.90 -4.02 -14.72
C LEU A 202 -12.85 -4.24 -13.54
N GLN A 203 -12.34 -4.73 -12.40
CA GLN A 203 -13.17 -4.87 -11.19
C GLN A 203 -13.45 -3.54 -10.50
N TYR A 204 -12.69 -2.48 -10.81
CA TYR A 204 -12.85 -1.17 -10.19
C TYR A 204 -13.57 -0.16 -11.09
N PHE A 205 -13.28 -0.17 -12.39
CA PHE A 205 -13.86 0.75 -13.38
C PHE A 205 -14.14 0.00 -14.67
N ASP A 206 -15.03 0.55 -15.54
CA ASP A 206 -15.38 -0.07 -16.83
C ASP A 206 -14.70 0.57 -18.05
N PHE A 207 -14.06 1.71 -17.84
CA PHE A 207 -13.32 2.41 -18.90
C PHE A 207 -14.17 2.59 -20.15
N GLY A 208 -15.33 3.23 -20.01
CA GLY A 208 -16.28 3.47 -21.10
C GLY A 208 -16.95 2.23 -21.69
N GLY A 209 -16.65 1.04 -21.15
CA GLY A 209 -17.14 -0.26 -21.64
C GLY A 209 -16.35 -0.84 -22.80
N ASP A 210 -15.63 -0.03 -23.58
CA ASP A 210 -14.77 -0.49 -24.69
C ASP A 210 -13.37 -0.95 -24.26
N LYS A 211 -13.00 -0.70 -23.00
CA LYS A 211 -11.70 -1.03 -22.39
C LYS A 211 -10.53 -0.29 -23.05
N ILE A 212 -10.78 0.89 -23.54
CA ILE A 212 -9.81 1.75 -24.19
C ILE A 212 -9.56 2.97 -23.33
N VAL A 213 -8.31 3.30 -23.04
CA VAL A 213 -7.91 4.56 -22.39
C VAL A 213 -7.11 5.36 -23.41
N ALA A 214 -7.74 6.37 -23.99
CA ALA A 214 -7.15 7.16 -25.06
C ALA A 214 -6.17 8.21 -24.53
N GLU A 215 -5.23 8.62 -25.40
CA GLU A 215 -4.33 9.77 -25.22
C GLU A 215 -3.55 9.79 -23.89
N VAL A 216 -3.02 8.66 -23.46
CA VAL A 216 -2.19 8.59 -22.26
C VAL A 216 -0.81 9.18 -22.57
N TYR A 217 -0.43 10.28 -21.90
CA TYR A 217 0.85 10.93 -22.16
C TYR A 217 2.01 9.98 -21.98
N HIS A 218 2.98 10.06 -22.93
CA HIS A 218 4.14 9.18 -22.97
C HIS A 218 5.39 9.95 -23.43
N ASN A 219 6.47 9.84 -22.67
CA ASN A 219 7.71 10.52 -22.98
C ASN A 219 8.93 9.70 -22.53
N GLY A 220 9.49 8.91 -23.42
CA GLY A 220 10.64 8.06 -23.12
C GLY A 220 10.35 6.88 -22.19
N GLY A 221 9.09 6.49 -22.06
CA GLY A 221 8.66 5.38 -21.22
C GLY A 221 9.00 3.99 -21.77
N CYS A 222 8.46 2.95 -21.18
CA CYS A 222 8.82 1.57 -21.45
C CYS A 222 7.62 0.63 -21.64
N SER A 223 7.96 -0.59 -22.06
CA SER A 223 7.08 -1.76 -22.02
C SER A 223 7.74 -2.87 -21.20
N ALA A 224 6.96 -3.79 -20.63
CA ALA A 224 7.52 -5.03 -20.11
C ALA A 224 8.12 -5.85 -21.26
N TYR A 225 9.26 -6.47 -21.00
CA TYR A 225 9.90 -7.34 -21.98
C TYR A 225 10.18 -8.74 -21.42
N GLY A 226 10.65 -8.83 -20.19
CA GLY A 226 10.99 -10.07 -19.53
C GLY A 226 12.51 -10.31 -19.50
N ASP A 227 12.95 -11.54 -19.78
CA ASP A 227 14.38 -11.84 -19.91
C ASP A 227 14.96 -11.32 -21.23
N LYS A 228 16.23 -11.64 -21.52
CA LYS A 228 16.88 -11.23 -22.78
C LYS A 228 16.20 -11.77 -24.05
N ASN A 229 15.41 -12.85 -23.91
CA ASN A 229 14.70 -13.50 -25.00
C ASN A 229 13.22 -13.08 -25.08
N GLY A 230 12.78 -12.17 -24.21
CA GLY A 230 11.39 -11.70 -24.17
C GLY A 230 10.44 -12.60 -23.37
N LYS A 231 10.95 -13.59 -22.64
CA LYS A 231 10.14 -14.44 -21.77
C LYS A 231 9.84 -13.73 -20.48
N LEU A 232 8.55 -13.56 -20.17
CA LEU A 232 8.11 -12.92 -18.93
C LEU A 232 8.41 -13.80 -17.71
N PRO A 233 8.85 -13.21 -16.58
CA PRO A 233 8.94 -13.91 -15.32
C PRO A 233 7.61 -14.55 -14.92
N LYS A 234 7.65 -15.75 -14.33
CA LYS A 234 6.46 -16.42 -13.82
C LYS A 234 5.74 -15.54 -12.81
N GLY A 235 4.41 -15.44 -12.91
CA GLY A 235 3.59 -14.57 -12.06
C GLY A 235 3.48 -13.13 -12.55
N THR A 236 4.08 -12.79 -13.70
CA THR A 236 3.82 -11.48 -14.34
C THR A 236 2.40 -11.45 -14.90
N GLU A 237 1.65 -10.41 -14.56
CA GLU A 237 0.28 -10.18 -14.99
C GLU A 237 0.22 -8.99 -15.96
N PRO A 238 0.06 -9.20 -17.28
CA PRO A 238 -0.21 -8.11 -18.21
C PRO A 238 -1.59 -7.49 -17.96
N LEU A 239 -1.64 -6.18 -17.73
CA LEU A 239 -2.86 -5.46 -17.38
C LEU A 239 -3.42 -4.64 -18.55
N ALA A 240 -2.53 -3.98 -19.33
CA ALA A 240 -2.88 -3.21 -20.51
C ALA A 240 -1.76 -3.24 -21.55
N TYR A 241 -2.14 -2.98 -22.80
CA TYR A 241 -1.25 -3.04 -23.95
C TYR A 241 -1.28 -1.70 -24.71
N TYR A 242 -0.18 -1.32 -25.32
CA TYR A 242 -0.15 -0.21 -26.25
C TYR A 242 -1.02 -0.53 -27.48
N LYS A 243 -1.82 0.44 -27.89
CA LYS A 243 -2.47 0.51 -29.19
C LYS A 243 -1.99 1.79 -29.87
N TYR A 244 -1.04 1.65 -30.78
CA TYR A 244 -0.34 2.79 -31.38
C TYR A 244 -0.07 2.53 -32.84
N ASP A 245 -0.71 3.31 -33.72
CA ASP A 245 -0.75 3.12 -35.17
C ASP A 245 0.23 4.02 -35.95
N ASP A 246 1.15 4.69 -35.28
CA ASP A 246 2.18 5.47 -36.01
C ASP A 246 3.17 4.53 -36.66
N THR A 247 2.82 4.10 -37.89
CA THR A 247 3.51 3.09 -38.68
C THR A 247 4.90 3.48 -39.16
N LYS A 248 5.28 4.76 -39.01
CA LYS A 248 6.49 5.26 -39.68
C LYS A 248 7.79 5.15 -38.90
N LYS A 249 7.77 4.99 -37.58
CA LYS A 249 9.04 5.04 -36.80
C LYS A 249 9.17 4.09 -35.62
N VAL A 250 8.10 3.68 -34.91
CA VAL A 250 8.22 2.89 -33.68
C VAL A 250 7.10 1.87 -33.55
N GLN A 251 7.43 0.60 -33.73
CA GLN A 251 6.46 -0.49 -33.50
C GLN A 251 6.35 -0.81 -32.02
N ILE A 252 5.35 -0.28 -31.33
CA ILE A 252 5.02 -0.63 -29.94
C ILE A 252 3.62 -1.25 -29.81
N ASP A 253 2.85 -1.29 -30.88
CA ASP A 253 1.51 -1.88 -30.86
C ASP A 253 1.56 -3.30 -30.31
N GLY A 254 0.60 -3.63 -29.43
CA GLY A 254 0.54 -4.92 -28.75
C GLY A 254 1.57 -5.15 -27.64
N ARG A 255 2.57 -4.26 -27.44
CA ARG A 255 3.49 -4.40 -26.31
C ARG A 255 2.77 -4.14 -24.99
N ILE A 256 3.20 -4.82 -23.93
CA ILE A 256 2.65 -4.67 -22.58
C ILE A 256 3.02 -3.29 -22.04
N ALA A 257 2.02 -2.42 -21.90
CA ALA A 257 2.15 -1.06 -21.38
C ALA A 257 2.06 -0.99 -19.86
N VAL A 258 1.22 -1.87 -19.28
CA VAL A 258 1.00 -1.96 -17.82
C VAL A 258 1.04 -3.42 -17.41
N TRP A 259 1.78 -3.70 -16.36
CA TRP A 259 1.92 -5.04 -15.81
C TRP A 259 2.03 -5.02 -14.30
N ALA A 260 1.67 -6.12 -13.67
CA ALA A 260 1.82 -6.31 -12.24
C ALA A 260 2.62 -7.57 -11.92
N TYR A 261 3.13 -7.59 -10.69
CA TYR A 261 3.86 -8.71 -10.13
C TYR A 261 3.69 -8.75 -8.62
N LYS A 262 3.52 -9.95 -8.08
CA LYS A 262 3.48 -10.17 -6.64
C LYS A 262 4.46 -11.28 -6.28
N PRO A 263 5.62 -10.96 -5.63
CA PRO A 263 6.69 -11.92 -5.37
C PRO A 263 6.26 -13.12 -4.51
N SER A 264 5.40 -12.88 -3.53
CA SER A 264 4.92 -13.94 -2.61
C SER A 264 3.52 -13.61 -2.07
N ALA A 265 2.91 -14.52 -1.35
CA ALA A 265 1.63 -14.29 -0.68
C ALA A 265 1.72 -13.18 0.40
N GLN A 266 2.88 -13.05 1.06
CA GLN A 266 3.15 -12.09 2.12
C GLN A 266 3.64 -10.72 1.60
N SER A 267 4.15 -10.66 0.38
CA SER A 267 4.61 -9.39 -0.23
C SER A 267 3.45 -8.50 -0.63
N GLY A 268 3.73 -7.23 -0.85
CA GLY A 268 2.84 -6.34 -1.59
C GLY A 268 2.85 -6.63 -3.09
N ARG A 269 2.02 -5.91 -3.83
CA ARG A 269 1.95 -5.98 -5.30
C ARG A 269 2.70 -4.81 -5.92
N VAL A 270 3.45 -5.10 -6.98
CA VAL A 270 4.18 -4.13 -7.78
C VAL A 270 3.40 -3.91 -9.08
N VAL A 271 2.96 -2.69 -9.34
CA VAL A 271 2.23 -2.29 -10.56
C VAL A 271 3.07 -1.28 -11.31
N MET A 272 3.34 -1.55 -12.58
CA MET A 272 4.22 -0.75 -13.42
C MET A 272 3.48 -0.29 -14.67
N CYS A 273 3.56 1.00 -14.98
CA CYS A 273 2.98 1.62 -16.17
C CYS A 273 4.07 2.39 -16.95
N GLY A 274 4.29 2.04 -18.20
CA GLY A 274 5.30 2.70 -19.04
C GLY A 274 4.94 4.12 -19.46
N SER A 275 3.70 4.56 -19.29
CA SER A 275 3.21 5.89 -19.66
C SER A 275 2.93 6.76 -18.42
N HIS A 276 2.34 7.96 -18.62
CA HIS A 276 2.08 8.97 -17.60
C HIS A 276 0.58 9.28 -17.46
N PRO A 277 -0.23 8.45 -16.79
CA PRO A 277 -1.63 8.74 -16.52
C PRO A 277 -1.84 9.63 -15.29
N GLU A 278 -0.79 9.90 -14.51
CA GLU A 278 -0.84 10.42 -13.15
C GLU A 278 -1.32 11.87 -12.99
N SER A 279 -1.21 12.70 -14.05
CA SER A 279 -1.47 14.14 -13.94
C SER A 279 -2.90 14.55 -14.32
N VAL A 280 -3.76 13.57 -14.64
CA VAL A 280 -5.12 13.84 -15.15
C VAL A 280 -6.11 13.89 -14.00
N THR A 281 -7.01 14.88 -14.05
CA THR A 281 -7.97 15.20 -12.97
C THR A 281 -9.38 14.68 -13.20
N GLN A 282 -9.66 14.11 -14.37
CA GLN A 282 -10.99 13.61 -14.74
C GLN A 282 -10.96 12.56 -15.85
N GLY A 283 -12.06 11.86 -16.04
CA GLY A 283 -12.27 10.87 -17.10
C GLY A 283 -11.47 9.59 -16.93
N GLU A 284 -11.47 8.74 -17.95
CA GLU A 284 -10.93 7.37 -17.92
C GLU A 284 -9.45 7.29 -17.54
N ARG A 285 -8.64 8.30 -17.85
CA ARG A 285 -7.24 8.34 -17.45
C ARG A 285 -7.07 8.49 -15.92
N LEU A 286 -7.96 9.26 -15.26
CA LEU A 286 -8.02 9.34 -13.80
C LEU A 286 -8.47 8.01 -13.20
N GLU A 287 -9.52 7.41 -13.77
CA GLU A 287 -10.02 6.09 -13.37
C GLU A 287 -8.93 5.01 -13.54
N PHE A 288 -8.16 5.10 -14.62
CA PHE A 288 -7.06 4.18 -14.90
C PHE A 288 -5.93 4.27 -13.86
N MET A 289 -5.51 5.49 -13.51
CA MET A 289 -4.53 5.68 -12.43
C MET A 289 -5.10 5.20 -11.09
N SER A 290 -6.36 5.49 -10.82
CA SER A 290 -7.08 5.06 -9.62
C SER A 290 -7.19 3.53 -9.52
N ALA A 291 -7.49 2.86 -10.64
CA ALA A 291 -7.53 1.39 -10.69
C ALA A 291 -6.18 0.75 -10.40
N MET A 292 -5.08 1.32 -10.88
CA MET A 292 -3.72 0.84 -10.58
C MET A 292 -3.39 0.98 -9.09
N LEU A 293 -3.74 2.11 -8.46
CA LEU A 293 -3.56 2.31 -7.02
C LEU A 293 -4.39 1.30 -6.21
N LEU A 294 -5.67 1.14 -6.53
CA LEU A 294 -6.55 0.18 -5.88
C LEU A 294 -6.02 -1.25 -6.03
N TYR A 295 -5.61 -1.63 -7.24
CA TYR A 295 -5.07 -2.96 -7.50
C TYR A 295 -3.76 -3.23 -6.75
N ALA A 296 -2.89 -2.23 -6.64
CA ALA A 296 -1.69 -2.35 -5.82
C ALA A 296 -2.05 -2.56 -4.34
N MET A 297 -2.94 -1.73 -3.78
CA MET A 297 -3.34 -1.82 -2.37
C MET A 297 -4.15 -3.08 -2.05
N ASP A 298 -4.92 -3.61 -3.01
CA ASP A 298 -5.60 -4.91 -2.88
C ASP A 298 -4.60 -6.07 -2.75
N GLY A 299 -3.37 -5.86 -3.19
CA GLY A 299 -2.25 -6.77 -3.02
C GLY A 299 -1.64 -6.84 -1.63
N ASN A 300 -1.97 -5.92 -0.71
CA ASN A 300 -1.45 -5.97 0.65
C ASN A 300 -1.88 -7.25 1.37
N PRO A 301 -1.00 -7.89 2.14
CA PRO A 301 -1.32 -9.12 2.85
C PRO A 301 -2.30 -8.86 4.01
N LYS A 302 -2.88 -9.92 4.53
CA LYS A 302 -3.65 -9.87 5.78
C LYS A 302 -2.72 -9.58 6.96
N PRO A 303 -3.24 -8.97 8.05
CA PRO A 303 -2.48 -8.75 9.27
C PRO A 303 -1.86 -10.04 9.80
N GLN A 304 -0.71 -9.92 10.46
CA GLN A 304 0.01 -11.04 11.06
C GLN A 304 -0.13 -11.01 12.58
N LEU A 305 -0.17 -12.20 13.19
CA LEU A 305 -0.16 -12.32 14.65
C LEU A 305 1.25 -12.15 15.20
N LYS A 306 1.39 -11.38 16.29
CA LYS A 306 2.60 -11.36 17.13
C LYS A 306 2.76 -12.65 17.91
N GLY A 307 1.71 -13.41 18.09
CA GLY A 307 1.68 -14.72 18.73
C GLY A 307 0.40 -14.96 19.53
N VAL A 308 0.44 -16.02 20.33
CA VAL A 308 -0.63 -16.38 21.27
C VAL A 308 -0.23 -15.90 22.67
N LEU A 309 -1.14 -15.24 23.38
CA LEU A 309 -0.97 -14.88 24.78
C LEU A 309 -1.47 -16.07 25.65
N LYS A 310 -0.61 -16.57 26.49
CA LYS A 310 -0.96 -17.62 27.46
C LYS A 310 -1.44 -17.00 28.75
N ALA A 311 -2.41 -17.64 29.39
CA ALA A 311 -2.95 -17.16 30.67
C ALA A 311 -1.85 -17.04 31.73
N GLY A 312 -1.79 -15.88 32.41
CA GLY A 312 -0.82 -15.59 33.46
C GLY A 312 0.57 -15.21 32.98
N GLU A 313 0.87 -15.33 31.67
CA GLU A 313 2.14 -14.89 31.10
C GLU A 313 2.09 -13.40 30.77
N VAL A 314 3.13 -12.65 31.13
CA VAL A 314 3.32 -11.26 30.72
C VAL A 314 4.24 -11.26 29.52
N ARG A 315 3.73 -10.70 28.40
CA ARG A 315 4.53 -10.53 27.19
C ARG A 315 5.02 -9.10 27.08
N GLU A 316 6.33 -8.94 27.01
CA GLU A 316 7.00 -7.65 26.90
C GLU A 316 7.26 -7.30 25.43
N MET A 317 6.68 -6.20 24.97
CA MET A 317 6.82 -5.64 23.63
C MET A 317 7.78 -4.45 23.69
N ASN A 318 9.06 -4.70 23.93
CA ASN A 318 10.05 -3.66 24.22
C ASN A 318 11.29 -3.71 23.32
N LYS A 319 11.38 -4.68 22.41
CA LYS A 319 12.52 -4.83 21.50
C LYS A 319 12.54 -3.69 20.49
N ARG A 320 13.74 -3.22 20.18
CA ARG A 320 13.99 -2.26 19.09
C ARG A 320 14.19 -3.00 17.77
N THR A 321 14.23 -2.26 16.69
CA THR A 321 14.48 -2.80 15.35
C THR A 321 15.77 -3.60 15.24
N GLU A 322 16.84 -3.09 15.84
CA GLU A 322 18.16 -3.71 15.84
C GLU A 322 18.23 -5.03 16.61
N ASP A 323 17.29 -5.28 17.50
CA ASP A 323 17.21 -6.54 18.27
C ASP A 323 16.72 -7.73 17.42
N ALA A 324 16.32 -7.49 16.17
CA ALA A 324 15.95 -8.47 15.15
C ALA A 324 14.85 -9.48 15.53
N ASP A 325 14.01 -9.20 16.55
CA ASP A 325 12.85 -10.02 16.89
C ASP A 325 11.52 -9.28 16.71
N PRO A 326 10.92 -9.34 15.49
CA PRO A 326 9.71 -8.60 15.16
C PRO A 326 8.48 -9.03 15.98
N LYS A 327 8.52 -10.16 16.68
CA LYS A 327 7.41 -10.63 17.53
C LYS A 327 7.34 -9.92 18.88
N TYR A 328 8.40 -9.24 19.30
CA TYR A 328 8.53 -8.56 20.58
C TYR A 328 8.87 -7.08 20.45
N THR A 329 8.85 -6.54 19.23
CA THR A 329 9.16 -5.13 18.95
C THR A 329 8.10 -4.18 19.49
N ARG A 330 8.51 -2.95 19.74
CA ARG A 330 7.68 -1.81 20.08
C ARG A 330 6.65 -1.54 19.01
N ILE A 331 5.52 -0.94 19.37
CA ILE A 331 4.46 -0.58 18.43
C ILE A 331 4.66 0.84 17.89
N GLY A 332 4.61 1.01 16.58
CA GLY A 332 4.73 2.31 15.92
C GLY A 332 3.42 3.10 15.85
N ASP A 333 3.51 4.32 15.34
CA ASP A 333 2.39 5.24 15.20
C ASP A 333 1.28 4.70 14.29
N LYS A 334 0.04 4.68 14.81
CA LYS A 334 -1.14 4.09 14.13
C LYS A 334 -1.00 2.60 13.77
N GLN A 335 0.00 1.92 14.27
CA GLN A 335 0.18 0.49 14.06
C GLN A 335 -0.75 -0.34 14.93
N TYR A 336 -1.12 -1.53 14.45
CA TYR A 336 -1.77 -2.58 15.22
C TYR A 336 -0.80 -3.73 15.48
N HIS A 337 -0.74 -4.18 16.72
CA HIS A 337 -0.18 -5.49 17.08
C HIS A 337 -1.31 -6.44 17.42
N HIS A 338 -1.40 -7.54 16.70
CA HIS A 338 -2.45 -8.53 16.87
C HIS A 338 -1.93 -9.77 17.61
N PHE A 339 -2.71 -10.24 18.58
CA PHE A 339 -2.45 -11.47 19.33
C PHE A 339 -3.67 -12.39 19.25
N ALA A 340 -3.47 -13.68 19.48
CA ALA A 340 -4.57 -14.60 19.71
C ALA A 340 -4.64 -14.99 21.20
N ILE A 341 -5.85 -15.24 21.68
CA ILE A 341 -6.10 -15.86 23.00
C ILE A 341 -7.11 -16.99 22.81
N GLU A 342 -7.00 -18.05 23.65
CA GLU A 342 -7.96 -19.15 23.69
C GLU A 342 -8.78 -19.04 24.97
N VAL A 343 -10.02 -18.61 24.84
CA VAL A 343 -10.97 -18.48 25.96
C VAL A 343 -11.50 -19.86 26.33
N PRO A 344 -11.28 -20.32 27.60
CA PRO A 344 -11.75 -21.64 28.04
C PRO A 344 -13.25 -21.73 28.17
N ARG A 345 -13.79 -22.95 28.13
CA ARG A 345 -15.21 -23.20 28.43
C ARG A 345 -15.52 -22.81 29.88
N GLY A 346 -16.68 -22.19 30.10
CA GLY A 346 -17.13 -21.77 31.42
C GLY A 346 -16.41 -20.54 31.98
N CYS A 347 -15.63 -19.84 31.18
CA CYS A 347 -15.00 -18.59 31.57
C CYS A 347 -16.05 -17.53 31.91
N LYS A 348 -16.04 -17.02 33.16
CA LYS A 348 -16.91 -15.92 33.58
C LYS A 348 -16.34 -14.56 33.16
N ARG A 349 -15.01 -14.39 33.27
CA ARG A 349 -14.33 -13.16 32.87
C ARG A 349 -12.99 -13.46 32.21
N ALA A 350 -12.69 -12.80 31.10
CA ALA A 350 -11.37 -12.74 30.53
C ALA A 350 -10.86 -11.31 30.61
N VAL A 351 -9.75 -11.10 31.27
CA VAL A 351 -9.17 -9.79 31.53
C VAL A 351 -7.88 -9.66 30.75
N VAL A 352 -7.84 -8.74 29.80
CA VAL A 352 -6.64 -8.37 29.04
C VAL A 352 -6.08 -7.09 29.63
N SER A 353 -4.86 -7.17 30.16
CA SER A 353 -4.19 -6.03 30.78
C SER A 353 -3.04 -5.54 29.90
N LEU A 354 -3.02 -4.23 29.66
CA LEU A 354 -1.88 -3.50 29.13
C LEU A 354 -1.22 -2.70 30.23
N ASP A 355 0.11 -2.69 30.23
CA ASP A 355 0.90 -1.81 31.08
C ASP A 355 2.01 -1.14 30.26
N GLY A 356 2.38 0.08 30.63
CA GLY A 356 3.41 0.84 29.96
C GLY A 356 4.71 0.86 30.75
N TYR A 357 5.79 1.06 30.06
CA TYR A 357 7.06 1.45 30.68
C TYR A 357 7.03 2.96 31.03
N GLU A 358 7.95 3.40 31.84
CA GLU A 358 8.01 4.80 32.29
C GLU A 358 8.11 5.79 31.11
N ASP A 359 8.94 5.47 30.14
CA ASP A 359 9.14 6.26 28.91
C ASP A 359 7.92 6.21 27.96
N ALA A 360 7.01 5.26 28.17
CA ALA A 360 5.79 5.09 27.37
C ALA A 360 4.58 5.90 27.89
N LYS A 361 4.62 6.43 29.10
CA LYS A 361 3.46 7.12 29.75
C LYS A 361 2.91 8.29 28.94
N LYS A 362 3.73 8.93 28.10
CA LYS A 362 3.34 10.04 27.22
C LYS A 362 2.60 9.63 25.97
N PHE A 363 2.47 8.34 25.68
CA PHE A 363 1.81 7.81 24.49
C PHE A 363 0.45 7.20 24.85
N ASP A 364 -0.43 7.15 23.88
CA ASP A 364 -1.78 6.62 24.02
C ASP A 364 -1.92 5.32 23.25
N LEU A 365 -2.27 4.23 23.96
CA LEU A 365 -2.58 2.93 23.39
C LEU A 365 -4.05 2.59 23.61
N THR A 366 -4.66 1.88 22.66
CA THR A 366 -5.98 1.27 22.75
C THR A 366 -5.84 -0.24 22.74
N VAL A 367 -6.65 -0.94 23.52
CA VAL A 367 -6.80 -2.39 23.43
C VAL A 367 -8.21 -2.73 22.95
N CYS A 368 -8.31 -3.69 22.03
CA CYS A 368 -9.58 -4.20 21.54
C CYS A 368 -9.55 -5.71 21.35
N ALA A 369 -10.73 -6.35 21.38
CA ALA A 369 -10.86 -7.79 21.20
C ALA A 369 -12.06 -8.14 20.31
N LYS A 370 -11.94 -9.22 19.54
CA LYS A 370 -13.02 -9.76 18.70
C LYS A 370 -12.89 -11.27 18.58
N ARG A 371 -14.02 -11.96 18.60
CA ARG A 371 -14.05 -13.41 18.43
C ARG A 371 -13.95 -13.78 16.94
N GLY A 372 -13.08 -14.71 16.61
CA GLY A 372 -13.00 -15.34 15.29
C GLY A 372 -12.37 -14.51 14.16
N ASP A 373 -12.08 -13.22 14.39
CA ASP A 373 -11.49 -12.34 13.38
C ASP A 373 -10.63 -11.26 14.04
N PHE A 374 -9.73 -10.63 13.29
CA PHE A 374 -8.90 -9.54 13.79
C PHE A 374 -9.74 -8.39 14.37
N ALA A 375 -9.38 -7.95 15.56
CA ALA A 375 -9.99 -6.81 16.20
C ALA A 375 -9.36 -5.52 15.68
N PHE A 376 -10.22 -4.59 15.29
CA PHE A 376 -9.85 -3.22 14.98
C PHE A 376 -10.74 -2.29 15.78
N HIS A 377 -10.28 -1.13 16.06
CA HIS A 377 -10.95 -0.13 16.85
C HIS A 377 -12.38 0.25 16.30
N ASP A 378 -12.61 0.08 15.00
CA ASP A 378 -13.86 0.38 14.31
C ASP A 378 -14.77 -0.84 14.03
N ASN A 379 -14.32 -2.07 14.36
CA ASN A 379 -15.07 -3.30 14.03
C ASN A 379 -15.47 -4.14 15.26
N THR A 380 -15.28 -3.61 16.47
CA THR A 380 -15.66 -4.29 17.71
C THR A 380 -16.18 -3.30 18.76
N LEU A 381 -17.09 -3.78 19.61
CA LEU A 381 -17.55 -3.08 20.81
C LEU A 381 -16.64 -3.34 22.02
N HIS A 382 -15.88 -4.44 22.02
CA HIS A 382 -14.95 -4.78 23.09
C HIS A 382 -13.64 -4.00 22.90
N LYS A 383 -13.59 -2.78 23.45
CA LYS A 383 -12.43 -1.90 23.38
C LYS A 383 -12.33 -0.96 24.55
N VAL A 384 -11.10 -0.59 24.93
CA VAL A 384 -10.80 0.45 25.92
C VAL A 384 -9.95 1.51 25.24
N VAL A 385 -10.56 2.69 25.06
CA VAL A 385 -9.96 3.88 24.46
C VAL A 385 -9.87 4.94 25.56
N SER A 386 -8.65 5.25 26.02
CA SER A 386 -8.38 6.29 27.01
C SER A 386 -6.94 6.80 26.82
N ARG A 387 -6.55 7.86 27.52
CA ARG A 387 -5.17 8.34 27.50
C ARG A 387 -4.22 7.37 28.18
N GLY A 388 -2.96 7.38 27.78
CA GLY A 388 -1.86 6.59 28.34
C GLY A 388 -1.84 5.15 27.87
N CYS A 389 -0.90 4.37 28.40
CA CYS A 389 -0.67 2.97 28.02
C CYS A 389 -1.36 1.96 28.92
N LYS A 390 -1.68 2.31 30.19
CA LYS A 390 -2.30 1.36 31.14
C LYS A 390 -3.77 1.17 30.84
N LYS A 391 -4.17 -0.08 30.52
CA LYS A 391 -5.54 -0.45 30.17
C LYS A 391 -5.93 -1.79 30.76
N GLU A 392 -7.20 -1.96 31.00
CA GLU A 392 -7.80 -3.25 31.32
C GLU A 392 -9.06 -3.43 30.49
N LEU A 393 -9.07 -4.42 29.61
CA LEU A 393 -10.23 -4.82 28.82
C LEU A 393 -10.84 -6.07 29.45
N VAL A 394 -12.06 -5.93 29.99
CA VAL A 394 -12.80 -7.03 30.57
C VAL A 394 -13.83 -7.55 29.56
N LEU A 395 -13.78 -8.85 29.30
CA LEU A 395 -14.79 -9.57 28.52
C LEU A 395 -15.65 -10.36 29.50
N GLU A 396 -16.87 -9.93 29.72
CA GLU A 396 -17.85 -10.60 30.61
C GLU A 396 -18.48 -11.79 29.87
N ARG A 397 -18.43 -12.98 30.49
CA ARG A 397 -18.98 -14.25 29.98
C ARG A 397 -18.63 -14.49 28.51
N PRO A 398 -17.36 -14.39 28.12
CA PRO A 398 -16.98 -14.51 26.72
C PRO A 398 -17.24 -15.94 26.22
N LYS A 399 -17.74 -16.05 24.99
CA LYS A 399 -17.89 -17.37 24.34
C LYS A 399 -16.53 -18.04 24.20
N ALA A 400 -16.44 -19.32 24.56
CA ALA A 400 -15.23 -20.13 24.43
C ALA A 400 -14.68 -20.18 23.00
N GLY A 401 -13.37 -20.39 22.87
CA GLY A 401 -12.65 -20.52 21.61
C GLY A 401 -11.75 -19.33 21.32
N LYS A 402 -11.30 -19.24 20.06
CA LYS A 402 -10.30 -18.27 19.63
C LYS A 402 -10.85 -16.85 19.54
N TRP A 403 -10.16 -15.95 20.23
CA TRP A 403 -10.35 -14.50 20.13
C TRP A 403 -9.06 -13.84 19.66
N TYR A 404 -9.19 -12.69 19.01
CA TYR A 404 -8.09 -11.85 18.63
C TYR A 404 -8.10 -10.61 19.53
N VAL A 405 -6.95 -10.33 20.10
CA VAL A 405 -6.69 -9.13 20.91
C VAL A 405 -5.73 -8.25 20.11
N SER A 406 -6.05 -6.98 20.03
CA SER A 406 -5.21 -6.03 19.29
C SER A 406 -4.88 -4.83 20.15
N VAL A 407 -3.61 -4.44 20.11
CA VAL A 407 -3.13 -3.18 20.64
C VAL A 407 -2.97 -2.21 19.47
N TYR A 408 -3.49 -1.01 19.61
CA TYR A 408 -3.38 0.05 18.62
C TYR A 408 -2.70 1.27 19.22
N CYS A 409 -1.74 1.85 18.52
CA CYS A 409 -1.10 3.09 18.93
C CYS A 409 -1.90 4.28 18.40
N GLU A 410 -2.63 4.96 19.28
CA GLU A 410 -3.40 6.17 18.95
C GLU A 410 -2.48 7.35 18.63
N THR A 411 -1.32 7.40 19.30
CA THR A 411 -0.35 8.47 19.08
C THR A 411 0.23 8.37 17.68
N ALA A 412 0.26 9.49 17.00
CA ALA A 412 0.85 9.62 15.67
C ALA A 412 1.73 10.85 15.60
N VAL A 413 2.67 10.84 14.65
CA VAL A 413 3.37 12.06 14.26
C VAL A 413 2.41 13.05 13.58
N THR A 414 2.71 14.32 13.65
CA THR A 414 2.04 15.35 12.86
C THR A 414 2.81 15.57 11.57
N SER A 415 2.16 15.34 10.42
CA SER A 415 2.77 15.59 9.12
C SER A 415 2.48 17.01 8.64
N LEU A 416 3.51 17.72 8.25
CA LEU A 416 3.45 19.06 7.67
C LEU A 416 4.02 19.05 6.26
N ARG A 417 3.32 19.72 5.33
CA ARG A 417 3.81 19.91 3.97
C ARG A 417 5.01 20.85 3.94
N GLY A 418 6.17 20.38 3.53
CA GLY A 418 7.38 21.15 3.36
C GLY A 418 7.72 21.41 1.90
N LYS A 419 8.77 22.20 1.65
CA LYS A 419 9.26 22.54 0.30
C LYS A 419 9.70 21.29 -0.49
N TYR A 420 10.33 20.32 0.17
CA TYR A 420 10.91 19.13 -0.44
C TYR A 420 10.15 17.84 -0.06
N GLY A 421 9.06 17.96 0.66
CA GLY A 421 8.29 16.81 1.08
C GLY A 421 7.63 17.02 2.44
N THR A 422 7.02 15.98 2.94
CA THR A 422 6.44 15.96 4.28
C THR A 422 7.54 16.05 5.34
N ARG A 423 7.30 16.84 6.38
CA ARG A 423 8.10 16.87 7.61
C ARG A 423 7.24 16.39 8.76
N TYR A 424 7.84 15.69 9.69
CA TYR A 424 7.16 15.23 10.90
C TYR A 424 7.50 16.13 12.09
N THR A 425 6.49 16.40 12.89
CA THR A 425 6.57 17.19 14.12
C THR A 425 5.72 16.55 15.22
N GLY A 426 5.67 17.18 16.39
CA GLY A 426 4.92 16.66 17.53
C GLY A 426 5.66 15.54 18.24
N ARG A 427 4.98 14.44 18.53
CA ARG A 427 5.55 13.30 19.25
C ARG A 427 6.40 12.40 18.34
N VAL A 428 7.44 12.96 17.70
CA VAL A 428 8.28 12.26 16.70
C VAL A 428 8.90 10.98 17.26
N SER A 429 9.16 10.92 18.57
CA SER A 429 9.70 9.70 19.22
C SER A 429 8.82 8.46 19.09
N VAL A 430 7.54 8.59 18.68
CA VAL A 430 6.68 7.43 18.39
C VAL A 430 7.18 6.61 17.19
N LEU A 431 7.96 7.21 16.30
CA LEU A 431 8.58 6.51 15.16
C LEU A 431 9.53 5.40 15.61
N ASN A 432 10.16 5.56 16.78
CA ASN A 432 11.03 4.54 17.38
C ASN A 432 10.24 3.46 18.14
N GLY A 433 8.91 3.55 18.10
CA GLY A 433 7.98 2.63 18.74
C GLY A 433 7.75 2.89 20.23
N VAL A 434 6.58 2.49 20.69
CA VAL A 434 6.11 2.57 22.08
C VAL A 434 6.25 1.20 22.73
N PRO A 435 7.07 1.03 23.78
CA PRO A 435 7.16 -0.22 24.51
C PRO A 435 5.92 -0.40 25.41
N TYR A 436 5.46 -1.64 25.54
CA TYR A 436 4.36 -2.01 26.43
C TYR A 436 4.44 -3.47 26.87
N LYS A 437 3.66 -3.82 27.90
CA LYS A 437 3.45 -5.18 28.38
C LYS A 437 2.00 -5.56 28.16
N ILE A 438 1.75 -6.82 27.82
CA ILE A 438 0.40 -7.35 27.66
C ILE A 438 0.28 -8.72 28.32
N SER A 439 -0.85 -8.95 29.00
CA SER A 439 -1.17 -10.24 29.59
C SER A 439 -2.67 -10.53 29.49
N VAL A 440 -3.02 -11.81 29.70
CA VAL A 440 -4.42 -12.25 29.80
C VAL A 440 -4.60 -13.12 31.03
N LYS A 441 -5.73 -12.95 31.74
CA LYS A 441 -6.18 -13.79 32.86
C LYS A 441 -7.60 -14.25 32.61
N TYR A 442 -7.94 -15.45 33.10
CA TYR A 442 -9.29 -16.01 33.04
C TYR A 442 -9.80 -16.29 34.45
N GLU A 443 -11.04 -15.89 34.72
CA GLU A 443 -11.78 -16.20 35.94
C GLU A 443 -12.87 -17.21 35.61
N LYS A 444 -13.00 -18.27 36.46
CA LYS A 444 -13.99 -19.36 36.33
C LYS A 444 -15.28 -19.02 37.07
#